data_409d1dbf3a69e5b8a018c51c477789f8
#
_entry.id   409d1dbf3a69e5b8a018c51c477789f8
#
_cell.length_a   1.000
_cell.length_b   1.000
_cell.length_c   1.000
_cell.angle_alpha   90.00
_cell.angle_beta   90.00
_cell.angle_gamma   90.00
#
_symmetry.space_group_name_H-M   'P 1'
#
loop_
_entity.id
_entity.type
_entity.pdbx_description
1 polymer ?
#
loop_
_entity_poly.entity_id
_entity_poly.type
_entity_poly.pdbx_seq_one_letter_code
_entity_poly.pdbx_strand_id
1 'polypeptide(L)'
;MMRVLIVEDDPMVMRLNVEYLNRLDDMRLVAQCESVPAALEVLEREDVDLVLLDVYLRNRSGLEVARYLQRSGRDAGVVLITAASELDTVREAWRLGVSDYLVKPFAFERFRDAVLACRQARDALAELPGEVEQRDIDKLFQPVTPATPRRPGDLPKGLTVPTLARVAAAILALDEETFSTEALLPATAMSRVSVRKYLKYLAEVELLDESFHYGQVGRPSFTYRCLDRGALQALAASA
;
A
#
# COMPACT_ATOMS: atom_id res chain seq x y z
N MET A 1 -17.77 13.53 0.63
CA MET A 1 -18.14 12.09 0.56
C MET A 1 -17.72 11.57 -0.80
N MET A 2 -16.86 10.56 -0.85
CA MET A 2 -16.29 9.97 -2.06
C MET A 2 -17.20 8.88 -2.63
N ARG A 3 -17.57 8.98 -3.90
CA ARG A 3 -18.49 8.05 -4.59
C ARG A 3 -17.70 6.90 -5.19
N VAL A 4 -17.98 5.68 -4.76
CA VAL A 4 -17.19 4.49 -5.09
C VAL A 4 -18.02 3.50 -5.90
N LEU A 5 -17.47 3.04 -7.02
CA LEU A 5 -17.97 1.91 -7.80
C LEU A 5 -17.10 0.68 -7.51
N ILE A 6 -17.71 -0.47 -7.26
CA ILE A 6 -16.99 -1.74 -7.12
C ILE A 6 -17.33 -2.63 -8.30
N VAL A 7 -16.30 -3.18 -8.96
CA VAL A 7 -16.42 -4.06 -10.12
C VAL A 7 -15.67 -5.36 -9.82
N GLU A 8 -16.44 -6.42 -9.56
CA GLU A 8 -15.94 -7.73 -9.09
C GLU A 8 -16.98 -8.79 -9.44
N ASP A 9 -16.58 -9.91 -10.03
CA ASP A 9 -17.52 -10.96 -10.42
C ASP A 9 -17.64 -12.10 -9.40
N ASP A 10 -16.72 -12.18 -8.44
CA ASP A 10 -16.84 -13.11 -7.31
C ASP A 10 -17.71 -12.48 -6.20
N PRO A 11 -18.87 -13.10 -5.87
CA PRO A 11 -19.78 -12.56 -4.88
C PRO A 11 -19.20 -12.50 -3.46
N MET A 12 -18.23 -13.36 -3.11
CA MET A 12 -17.60 -13.36 -1.79
C MET A 12 -16.60 -12.19 -1.69
N VAL A 13 -15.82 -11.99 -2.73
CA VAL A 13 -14.84 -10.87 -2.80
C VAL A 13 -15.60 -9.54 -2.89
N MET A 14 -16.68 -9.46 -3.67
CA MET A 14 -17.57 -8.29 -3.70
C MET A 14 -18.06 -7.92 -2.30
N ARG A 15 -18.56 -8.88 -1.52
CA ARG A 15 -19.03 -8.64 -0.14
C ARG A 15 -17.91 -8.14 0.76
N LEU A 16 -16.72 -8.74 0.65
CA LEU A 16 -15.55 -8.32 1.43
C LEU A 16 -15.16 -6.87 1.11
N ASN A 17 -15.11 -6.51 -0.17
CA ASN A 17 -14.78 -5.15 -0.60
C ASN A 17 -15.83 -4.13 -0.10
N VAL A 18 -17.12 -4.49 -0.14
CA VAL A 18 -18.20 -3.67 0.41
C VAL A 18 -18.08 -3.54 1.93
N GLU A 19 -17.79 -4.63 2.65
CA GLU A 19 -17.58 -4.59 4.09
C GLU A 19 -16.40 -3.69 4.45
N TYR A 20 -15.28 -3.80 3.73
CA TYR A 20 -14.11 -2.95 3.94
C TYR A 20 -14.42 -1.48 3.64
N LEU A 21 -15.14 -1.20 2.56
CA LEU A 21 -15.55 0.17 2.21
C LEU A 21 -16.44 0.79 3.30
N ASN A 22 -17.41 0.03 3.83
CA ASN A 22 -18.33 0.48 4.88
C ASN A 22 -17.65 0.75 6.24
N ARG A 23 -16.41 0.31 6.43
CA ARG A 23 -15.61 0.62 7.62
C ARG A 23 -14.85 1.94 7.50
N LEU A 24 -14.92 2.59 6.35
CA LEU A 24 -14.27 3.88 6.08
C LEU A 24 -15.30 5.00 6.11
N ASP A 25 -14.93 6.08 6.81
CA ASP A 25 -15.76 7.29 6.87
C ASP A 25 -15.75 8.03 5.52
N ASP A 26 -16.86 8.74 5.24
CA ASP A 26 -17.03 9.59 4.05
C ASP A 26 -16.97 8.84 2.70
N MET A 27 -17.27 7.55 2.68
CA MET A 27 -17.40 6.75 1.47
C MET A 27 -18.86 6.48 1.15
N ARG A 28 -19.22 6.52 -0.13
CA ARG A 28 -20.56 6.19 -0.62
C ARG A 28 -20.43 5.17 -1.75
N LEU A 29 -20.96 3.98 -1.54
CA LEU A 29 -21.09 2.99 -2.60
C LEU A 29 -22.17 3.46 -3.60
N VAL A 30 -21.79 3.66 -4.86
CA VAL A 30 -22.68 4.05 -5.96
C VAL A 30 -23.37 2.80 -6.54
N ALA A 31 -22.54 1.82 -6.90
CA ALA A 31 -23.02 0.56 -7.46
C ALA A 31 -22.03 -0.58 -7.24
N GLN A 32 -22.54 -1.80 -7.41
CA GLN A 32 -21.78 -3.04 -7.49
C GLN A 32 -22.02 -3.65 -8.89
N CYS A 33 -20.95 -3.90 -9.62
CA CYS A 33 -21.02 -4.43 -10.98
C CYS A 33 -20.23 -5.73 -11.08
N GLU A 34 -20.82 -6.74 -11.71
CA GLU A 34 -20.17 -8.04 -11.93
C GLU A 34 -19.52 -8.18 -13.33
N SER A 35 -19.53 -7.11 -14.11
CA SER A 35 -19.02 -7.15 -15.48
C SER A 35 -18.63 -5.77 -16.00
N VAL A 36 -17.75 -5.75 -17.01
CA VAL A 36 -17.33 -4.53 -17.71
C VAL A 36 -18.52 -3.75 -18.29
N PRO A 37 -19.48 -4.36 -19.04
CA PRO A 37 -20.61 -3.62 -19.60
C PRO A 37 -21.43 -2.91 -18.52
N ALA A 38 -21.73 -3.59 -17.40
CA ALA A 38 -22.48 -3.01 -16.28
C ALA A 38 -21.73 -1.83 -15.66
N ALA A 39 -20.41 -1.96 -15.50
CA ALA A 39 -19.58 -0.88 -14.96
C ALA A 39 -19.57 0.35 -15.89
N LEU A 40 -19.48 0.16 -17.21
CA LEU A 40 -19.50 1.24 -18.18
C LEU A 40 -20.86 1.97 -18.17
N GLU A 41 -21.97 1.23 -18.10
CA GLU A 41 -23.31 1.80 -17.99
C GLU A 41 -23.48 2.68 -16.75
N VAL A 42 -22.97 2.25 -15.60
CA VAL A 42 -22.96 3.06 -14.37
C VAL A 42 -22.10 4.31 -14.57
N LEU A 43 -20.90 4.16 -15.11
CA LEU A 43 -20.00 5.28 -15.36
C LEU A 43 -20.58 6.32 -16.35
N GLU A 44 -21.46 5.92 -17.25
CA GLU A 44 -22.14 6.87 -18.14
C GLU A 44 -23.21 7.70 -17.44
N ARG A 45 -23.89 7.14 -16.44
CA ARG A 45 -25.06 7.73 -15.80
C ARG A 45 -24.77 8.40 -14.46
N GLU A 46 -23.75 7.92 -13.77
CA GLU A 46 -23.42 8.34 -12.41
C GLU A 46 -22.04 8.99 -12.36
N ASP A 47 -21.92 9.94 -11.48
CA ASP A 47 -20.61 10.47 -11.12
C ASP A 47 -19.93 9.52 -10.14
N VAL A 48 -18.75 9.03 -10.50
CA VAL A 48 -17.91 8.14 -9.72
C VAL A 48 -16.56 8.80 -9.46
N ASP A 49 -16.08 8.73 -8.25
CA ASP A 49 -14.82 9.33 -7.83
C ASP A 49 -13.68 8.29 -7.72
N LEU A 50 -14.06 7.03 -7.43
CA LEU A 50 -13.15 5.90 -7.32
C LEU A 50 -13.79 4.63 -7.86
N VAL A 51 -13.03 3.87 -8.65
CA VAL A 51 -13.40 2.52 -9.08
C VAL A 51 -12.47 1.52 -8.39
N LEU A 52 -13.04 0.60 -7.61
CA LEU A 52 -12.37 -0.60 -7.12
C LEU A 52 -12.62 -1.71 -8.13
N LEU A 53 -11.59 -2.21 -8.77
CA LEU A 53 -11.69 -2.95 -10.02
C LEU A 53 -10.89 -4.25 -9.99
N ASP A 54 -11.54 -5.39 -10.20
CA ASP A 54 -10.82 -6.61 -10.55
C ASP A 54 -10.40 -6.59 -12.03
N VAL A 55 -9.22 -7.12 -12.27
CA VAL A 55 -8.68 -7.31 -13.64
C VAL A 55 -9.38 -8.46 -14.34
N TYR A 56 -9.70 -9.54 -13.64
CA TYR A 56 -10.31 -10.73 -14.21
C TYR A 56 -11.82 -10.77 -13.95
N LEU A 57 -12.60 -10.34 -14.92
CA LEU A 57 -14.06 -10.32 -14.88
C LEU A 57 -14.61 -11.35 -15.89
N ARG A 58 -14.75 -12.60 -15.47
CA ARG A 58 -15.23 -13.74 -16.31
C ARG A 58 -14.49 -13.83 -17.65
N ASN A 59 -15.08 -13.26 -18.70
CA ASN A 59 -14.59 -13.35 -20.09
C ASN A 59 -13.95 -12.05 -20.62
N ARG A 60 -13.74 -11.05 -19.76
CA ARG A 60 -13.21 -9.74 -20.16
C ARG A 60 -12.19 -9.21 -19.17
N SER A 61 -11.25 -8.46 -19.65
CA SER A 61 -10.30 -7.73 -18.80
C SER A 61 -10.96 -6.50 -18.20
N GLY A 62 -10.95 -6.38 -16.87
CA GLY A 62 -11.39 -5.17 -16.16
C GLY A 62 -10.61 -3.91 -16.57
N LEU A 63 -9.37 -4.07 -17.06
CA LEU A 63 -8.60 -2.94 -17.59
C LEU A 63 -9.32 -2.16 -18.72
N GLU A 64 -10.35 -2.75 -19.35
CA GLU A 64 -11.20 -2.02 -20.28
C GLU A 64 -11.93 -0.85 -19.62
N VAL A 65 -12.31 -0.98 -18.33
CA VAL A 65 -12.91 0.12 -17.55
C VAL A 65 -11.91 1.25 -17.33
N ALA A 66 -10.67 0.91 -16.98
CA ALA A 66 -9.61 1.91 -16.83
C ALA A 66 -9.29 2.63 -18.15
N ARG A 67 -9.24 1.89 -19.26
CA ARG A 67 -9.08 2.49 -20.61
C ARG A 67 -10.24 3.40 -20.99
N TYR A 68 -11.47 3.02 -20.62
CA TYR A 68 -12.64 3.88 -20.85
C TYR A 68 -12.54 5.19 -20.08
N LEU A 69 -12.21 5.15 -18.80
CA LEU A 69 -12.03 6.35 -17.98
C LEU A 69 -10.96 7.28 -18.56
N GLN A 70 -9.81 6.74 -18.94
CA GLN A 70 -8.72 7.50 -19.55
C GLN A 70 -9.16 8.19 -20.87
N ARG A 71 -9.90 7.47 -21.73
CA ARG A 71 -10.35 8.02 -23.03
C ARG A 71 -11.48 9.04 -22.90
N SER A 72 -12.36 8.84 -21.93
CA SER A 72 -13.51 9.74 -21.72
C SER A 72 -13.15 11.01 -20.96
N GLY A 73 -11.91 11.13 -20.45
CA GLY A 73 -11.47 12.27 -19.63
C GLY A 73 -12.23 12.40 -18.31
N ARG A 74 -12.82 11.30 -17.80
CA ARG A 74 -13.48 11.28 -16.51
C ARG A 74 -12.46 11.21 -15.38
N ASP A 75 -12.64 12.08 -14.41
CA ASP A 75 -11.76 12.22 -13.26
C ASP A 75 -12.15 11.24 -12.15
N ALA A 76 -11.95 9.94 -12.40
CA ALA A 76 -12.16 8.89 -11.43
C ALA A 76 -10.84 8.14 -11.20
N GLY A 77 -10.42 8.03 -9.93
CA GLY A 77 -9.30 7.17 -9.56
C GLY A 77 -9.63 5.69 -9.80
N VAL A 78 -8.62 4.89 -10.06
CA VAL A 78 -8.77 3.43 -10.21
C VAL A 78 -7.82 2.73 -9.25
N VAL A 79 -8.35 1.90 -8.36
CA VAL A 79 -7.58 0.97 -7.54
C VAL A 79 -7.88 -0.45 -8.03
N LEU A 80 -6.85 -1.14 -8.50
CA LEU A 80 -6.98 -2.53 -8.91
C LEU A 80 -6.93 -3.45 -7.69
N ILE A 81 -7.85 -4.41 -7.64
CA ILE A 81 -7.94 -5.42 -6.57
C ILE A 81 -8.06 -6.78 -7.25
N THR A 82 -6.94 -7.49 -7.44
CA THR A 82 -6.92 -8.65 -8.32
C THR A 82 -5.93 -9.73 -7.88
N ALA A 83 -6.15 -10.96 -8.32
CA ALA A 83 -5.17 -12.04 -8.20
C ALA A 83 -4.06 -11.94 -9.25
N ALA A 84 -4.21 -11.08 -10.27
CA ALA A 84 -3.21 -10.88 -11.30
C ALA A 84 -1.92 -10.33 -10.70
N SER A 85 -0.81 -10.99 -10.96
CA SER A 85 0.53 -10.55 -10.55
C SER A 85 1.53 -10.61 -11.72
N GLU A 86 1.04 -10.88 -12.92
CA GLU A 86 1.87 -10.93 -14.13
C GLU A 86 2.38 -9.54 -14.48
N LEU A 87 3.66 -9.48 -14.81
CA LEU A 87 4.36 -8.23 -15.09
C LEU A 87 3.70 -7.41 -16.20
N ASP A 88 3.14 -8.05 -17.20
CA ASP A 88 2.50 -7.35 -18.33
C ASP A 88 1.20 -6.68 -17.91
N THR A 89 0.41 -7.31 -17.05
CA THR A 89 -0.80 -6.71 -16.45
C THR A 89 -0.44 -5.51 -15.58
N VAL A 90 0.60 -5.63 -14.76
CA VAL A 90 1.08 -4.52 -13.92
C VAL A 90 1.61 -3.36 -14.78
N ARG A 91 2.36 -3.65 -15.84
CA ARG A 91 2.83 -2.61 -16.79
C ARG A 91 1.69 -1.89 -17.50
N GLU A 92 0.66 -2.63 -17.88
CA GLU A 92 -0.50 -2.04 -18.52
C GLU A 92 -1.27 -1.15 -17.54
N ALA A 93 -1.53 -1.61 -16.32
CA ALA A 93 -2.13 -0.83 -15.26
C ALA A 93 -1.37 0.49 -15.01
N TRP A 94 -0.04 0.40 -14.93
CA TRP A 94 0.82 1.59 -14.80
C TRP A 94 0.63 2.58 -15.95
N ARG A 95 0.59 2.11 -17.21
CA ARG A 95 0.37 2.97 -18.39
C ARG A 95 -1.01 3.62 -18.43
N LEU A 96 -2.00 2.97 -17.81
CA LEU A 96 -3.35 3.48 -17.69
C LEU A 96 -3.53 4.49 -16.55
N GLY A 97 -2.48 4.72 -15.75
CA GLY A 97 -2.51 5.69 -14.67
C GLY A 97 -3.39 5.23 -13.50
N VAL A 98 -3.44 3.92 -13.20
CA VAL A 98 -4.17 3.45 -12.01
C VAL A 98 -3.54 4.02 -10.75
N SER A 99 -4.37 4.36 -9.78
CA SER A 99 -3.94 5.01 -8.54
C SER A 99 -3.21 4.05 -7.61
N ASP A 100 -3.61 2.78 -7.58
CA ASP A 100 -2.98 1.74 -6.76
C ASP A 100 -3.30 0.33 -7.26
N TYR A 101 -2.53 -0.67 -6.76
CA TYR A 101 -2.63 -2.07 -7.17
C TYR A 101 -2.55 -2.99 -5.94
N LEU A 102 -3.64 -3.70 -5.64
CA LEU A 102 -3.76 -4.63 -4.53
C LEU A 102 -3.80 -6.07 -5.04
N VAL A 103 -2.81 -6.87 -4.66
CA VAL A 103 -2.79 -8.31 -4.99
C VAL A 103 -3.55 -9.08 -3.91
N LYS A 104 -4.58 -9.85 -4.30
CA LYS A 104 -5.32 -10.76 -3.41
C LYS A 104 -4.42 -11.93 -2.97
N PRO A 105 -4.43 -12.34 -1.69
CA PRO A 105 -5.18 -11.78 -0.56
C PRO A 105 -4.49 -10.57 0.09
N PHE A 106 -5.26 -9.57 0.54
CA PHE A 106 -4.76 -8.37 1.21
C PHE A 106 -5.50 -8.12 2.54
N ALA A 107 -4.85 -7.41 3.45
CA ALA A 107 -5.43 -7.00 4.71
C ALA A 107 -6.27 -5.72 4.58
N PHE A 108 -7.18 -5.49 5.53
CA PHE A 108 -8.00 -4.27 5.57
C PHE A 108 -7.15 -3.00 5.58
N GLU A 109 -6.04 -3.00 6.31
CA GLU A 109 -5.12 -1.86 6.39
C GLU A 109 -4.60 -1.45 5.01
N ARG A 110 -4.21 -2.43 4.17
CA ARG A 110 -3.73 -2.15 2.80
C ARG A 110 -4.83 -1.59 1.90
N PHE A 111 -6.07 -2.12 2.02
CA PHE A 111 -7.24 -1.61 1.32
C PHE A 111 -7.55 -0.17 1.74
N ARG A 112 -7.61 0.08 3.06
CA ARG A 112 -7.83 1.42 3.63
C ARG A 112 -6.81 2.42 3.09
N ASP A 113 -5.53 2.06 3.14
CA ASP A 113 -4.43 2.95 2.75
C ASP A 113 -4.53 3.32 1.27
N ALA A 114 -4.87 2.38 0.38
CA ALA A 114 -5.09 2.64 -1.04
C ALA A 114 -6.26 3.61 -1.29
N VAL A 115 -7.41 3.36 -0.64
CA VAL A 115 -8.61 4.21 -0.80
C VAL A 115 -8.37 5.62 -0.26
N LEU A 116 -7.73 5.73 0.91
CA LEU A 116 -7.43 7.02 1.52
C LEU A 116 -6.38 7.82 0.72
N ALA A 117 -5.37 7.15 0.15
CA ALA A 117 -4.40 7.80 -0.73
C ALA A 117 -5.07 8.39 -1.97
N CYS A 118 -6.00 7.64 -2.58
CA CYS A 118 -6.78 8.12 -3.72
C CYS A 118 -7.62 9.35 -3.35
N ARG A 119 -8.27 9.34 -2.18
CA ARG A 119 -9.02 10.50 -1.68
C ARG A 119 -8.13 11.71 -1.44
N GLN A 120 -6.99 11.53 -0.77
CA GLN A 120 -6.05 12.60 -0.49
C GLN A 120 -5.51 13.27 -1.76
N ALA A 121 -5.13 12.46 -2.77
CA ALA A 121 -4.66 12.97 -4.05
C ALA A 121 -5.73 13.82 -4.74
N ARG A 122 -6.99 13.37 -4.72
CA ARG A 122 -8.12 14.09 -5.28
C ARG A 122 -8.42 15.39 -4.53
N ASP A 123 -8.49 15.33 -3.20
CA ASP A 123 -8.75 16.49 -2.37
C ASP A 123 -7.64 17.55 -2.56
N ALA A 124 -6.38 17.13 -2.60
CA ALA A 124 -5.24 18.00 -2.88
C ALA A 124 -5.33 18.66 -4.27
N LEU A 125 -5.79 17.93 -5.27
CA LEU A 125 -5.99 18.49 -6.62
C LEU A 125 -7.14 19.51 -6.66
N ALA A 126 -8.24 19.23 -5.92
CA ALA A 126 -9.39 20.13 -5.83
C ALA A 126 -9.11 21.43 -5.06
N GLU A 127 -8.15 21.41 -4.14
CA GLU A 127 -7.73 22.56 -3.34
C GLU A 127 -6.73 23.47 -4.05
N LEU A 128 -6.25 23.09 -5.25
CA LEU A 128 -5.30 23.93 -5.98
C LEU A 128 -5.93 25.26 -6.41
N PRO A 129 -5.19 26.38 -6.25
CA PRO A 129 -5.62 27.67 -6.77
C PRO A 129 -5.63 27.67 -8.31
N GLY A 130 -6.38 28.60 -8.93
CA GLY A 130 -6.45 28.70 -10.39
C GLY A 130 -5.10 29.02 -11.07
N GLU A 131 -4.17 29.67 -10.36
CA GLU A 131 -2.76 29.80 -10.73
C GLU A 131 -1.92 28.97 -9.77
N VAL A 132 -1.26 27.93 -10.30
CA VAL A 132 -0.51 26.95 -9.52
C VAL A 132 0.97 27.32 -9.53
N GLU A 133 1.58 27.45 -8.35
CA GLU A 133 3.02 27.66 -8.21
C GLU A 133 3.77 26.29 -8.17
N GLN A 134 5.09 26.31 -8.44
CA GLN A 134 5.91 25.09 -8.42
C GLN A 134 5.78 24.31 -7.10
N ARG A 135 5.72 25.00 -5.96
CA ARG A 135 5.54 24.42 -4.63
C ARG A 135 4.23 23.62 -4.47
N ASP A 136 3.17 24.02 -5.18
CA ASP A 136 1.88 23.35 -5.13
C ASP A 136 1.91 22.09 -6.01
N ILE A 137 2.60 22.17 -7.15
CA ILE A 137 2.90 21.02 -8.01
C ILE A 137 3.76 20.01 -7.26
N ASP A 138 4.82 20.45 -6.59
CA ASP A 138 5.72 19.56 -5.84
C ASP A 138 4.98 18.78 -4.74
N LYS A 139 3.96 19.38 -4.10
CA LYS A 139 3.12 18.66 -3.12
C LYS A 139 2.28 17.55 -3.75
N LEU A 140 1.75 17.76 -4.97
CA LEU A 140 0.95 16.76 -5.68
C LEU A 140 1.79 15.57 -6.13
N PHE A 141 3.04 15.82 -6.54
CA PHE A 141 3.95 14.80 -7.05
C PHE A 141 4.88 14.22 -5.97
N GLN A 142 4.78 14.70 -4.73
CA GLN A 142 5.42 13.97 -3.63
C GLN A 142 4.78 12.58 -3.57
N PRO A 143 5.59 11.50 -3.46
CA PRO A 143 5.04 10.18 -3.20
C PRO A 143 4.11 10.33 -1.99
N VAL A 144 2.85 9.90 -2.13
CA VAL A 144 1.95 9.76 -0.98
C VAL A 144 2.60 8.70 -0.12
N THR A 145 3.47 9.13 0.77
CA THR A 145 3.97 8.26 1.84
C THR A 145 2.73 7.85 2.60
N PRO A 146 2.43 6.54 2.71
CA PRO A 146 1.25 6.10 3.46
C PRO A 146 1.25 6.83 4.78
N ALA A 147 0.12 7.48 5.07
CA ALA A 147 -0.07 8.49 6.08
C ALA A 147 0.70 8.17 7.36
N THR A 148 1.59 9.08 7.69
CA THR A 148 2.36 9.22 8.91
C THR A 148 3.39 8.11 9.19
N PRO A 149 4.66 8.48 9.32
CA PRO A 149 5.49 7.72 10.22
C PRO A 149 4.71 7.68 11.54
N ARG A 150 4.27 6.47 11.93
CA ARG A 150 3.73 6.25 13.27
C ARG A 150 4.74 6.92 14.19
N ARG A 151 4.29 7.91 14.98
CA ARG A 151 5.18 8.53 15.98
C ARG A 151 5.88 7.41 16.72
N PRO A 152 7.15 7.56 17.10
CA PRO A 152 7.92 6.50 17.80
C PRO A 152 7.23 5.89 19.04
N GLY A 153 5.99 6.26 19.33
CA GLY A 153 5.15 5.75 20.41
C GLY A 153 4.01 4.79 19.98
N ASP A 154 3.65 4.70 18.70
CA ASP A 154 2.54 3.83 18.23
C ASP A 154 3.09 2.53 17.63
N LEU A 155 3.60 1.65 18.48
CA LEU A 155 4.07 0.34 18.06
C LEU A 155 2.90 -0.59 17.70
N PRO A 156 3.01 -1.37 16.61
CA PRO A 156 2.04 -2.42 16.27
C PRO A 156 1.80 -3.37 17.44
N LYS A 157 0.59 -3.92 17.56
CA LYS A 157 0.26 -4.94 18.58
C LYS A 157 1.31 -6.06 18.59
N GLY A 158 1.89 -6.29 19.76
CA GLY A 158 2.93 -7.32 19.98
C GLY A 158 4.37 -6.86 19.78
N LEU A 159 4.60 -5.56 19.52
CA LEU A 159 5.90 -4.90 19.66
C LEU A 159 5.90 -4.03 20.92
N THR A 160 7.07 -3.91 21.56
CA THR A 160 7.25 -3.07 22.76
C THR A 160 8.48 -2.18 22.61
N VAL A 161 8.42 -0.96 23.18
CA VAL A 161 9.53 0.00 23.12
C VAL A 161 10.84 -0.59 23.64
N PRO A 162 10.86 -1.26 24.81
CA PRO A 162 12.14 -1.82 25.33
C PRO A 162 12.73 -2.90 24.42
N THR A 163 11.90 -3.70 23.77
CA THR A 163 12.39 -4.72 22.83
C THR A 163 12.84 -4.11 21.51
N LEU A 164 12.16 -3.07 21.03
CA LEU A 164 12.58 -2.32 19.85
C LEU A 164 13.96 -1.67 20.07
N ALA A 165 14.16 -1.02 21.23
CA ALA A 165 15.43 -0.42 21.59
C ALA A 165 16.56 -1.48 21.66
N ARG A 166 16.28 -2.68 22.21
CA ARG A 166 17.25 -3.78 22.22
C ARG A 166 17.60 -4.27 20.82
N VAL A 167 16.62 -4.36 19.91
CA VAL A 167 16.87 -4.73 18.51
C VAL A 167 17.68 -3.64 17.80
N ALA A 168 17.34 -2.36 17.99
CA ALA A 168 18.09 -1.24 17.43
C ALA A 168 19.56 -1.22 17.93
N ALA A 169 19.78 -1.44 19.23
CA ALA A 169 21.12 -1.55 19.80
C ALA A 169 21.92 -2.74 19.21
N ALA A 170 21.27 -3.89 19.02
CA ALA A 170 21.90 -5.05 18.40
C ALA A 170 22.30 -4.78 16.94
N ILE A 171 21.46 -4.08 16.15
CA ILE A 171 21.79 -3.66 14.78
C ILE A 171 23.01 -2.72 14.78
N LEU A 172 23.03 -1.73 15.66
CA LEU A 172 24.12 -0.77 15.76
C LEU A 172 25.44 -1.39 16.17
N ALA A 173 25.41 -2.51 16.91
CA ALA A 173 26.59 -3.27 17.32
C ALA A 173 27.18 -4.15 16.21
N LEU A 174 26.45 -4.37 15.12
CA LEU A 174 26.99 -5.06 13.94
C LEU A 174 27.92 -4.13 13.16
N ASP A 175 29.09 -4.67 12.79
CA ASP A 175 30.10 -3.96 12.00
C ASP A 175 29.94 -4.25 10.49
N GLU A 176 28.80 -4.81 10.09
CA GLU A 176 28.47 -5.22 8.74
C GLU A 176 27.52 -4.22 8.10
N GLU A 177 27.74 -3.90 6.81
CA GLU A 177 26.87 -3.01 6.04
C GLU A 177 25.50 -3.65 5.80
N THR A 178 25.47 -4.97 5.64
CA THR A 178 24.23 -5.76 5.47
C THR A 178 24.23 -6.94 6.42
N PHE A 179 23.07 -7.25 7.00
CA PHE A 179 22.95 -8.31 7.98
C PHE A 179 21.66 -9.15 7.77
N SER A 180 21.64 -10.35 8.32
CA SER A 180 20.47 -11.23 8.31
C SER A 180 19.75 -11.21 9.66
N THR A 181 18.51 -11.74 9.69
CA THR A 181 17.79 -11.95 10.97
C THR A 181 18.61 -12.78 11.95
N GLU A 182 19.37 -13.76 11.46
CA GLU A 182 20.19 -14.69 12.25
C GLU A 182 21.31 -13.96 13.01
N ALA A 183 21.91 -12.95 12.41
CA ALA A 183 23.00 -12.18 13.01
C ALA A 183 22.58 -11.49 14.34
N LEU A 184 21.28 -11.18 14.49
CA LEU A 184 20.76 -10.50 15.68
C LEU A 184 20.31 -11.44 16.80
N LEU A 185 20.15 -12.75 16.53
CA LEU A 185 19.64 -13.69 17.53
C LEU A 185 20.52 -13.77 18.79
N PRO A 186 21.87 -13.84 18.70
CA PRO A 186 22.72 -13.90 19.90
C PRO A 186 22.61 -12.64 20.77
N ALA A 187 22.58 -11.45 20.15
CA ALA A 187 22.55 -10.17 20.86
C ALA A 187 21.18 -9.86 21.47
N THR A 188 20.09 -10.33 20.81
CA THR A 188 18.73 -10.03 21.27
C THR A 188 18.16 -11.10 22.21
N ALA A 189 18.71 -12.31 22.24
CA ALA A 189 18.18 -13.48 22.95
C ALA A 189 16.69 -13.75 22.62
N MET A 190 16.26 -13.48 21.38
CA MET A 190 14.89 -13.59 20.90
C MET A 190 14.75 -14.71 19.85
N SER A 191 13.52 -15.18 19.66
CA SER A 191 13.24 -16.08 18.54
C SER A 191 13.38 -15.39 17.19
N ARG A 192 13.76 -16.13 16.14
CA ARG A 192 13.82 -15.63 14.76
C ARG A 192 12.53 -14.93 14.32
N VAL A 193 11.36 -15.50 14.68
CA VAL A 193 10.05 -14.93 14.36
C VAL A 193 9.86 -13.58 15.05
N SER A 194 10.27 -13.46 16.30
CA SER A 194 10.18 -12.21 17.05
C SER A 194 11.09 -11.13 16.48
N VAL A 195 12.37 -11.43 16.24
CA VAL A 195 13.32 -10.46 15.66
C VAL A 195 12.80 -9.98 14.29
N ARG A 196 12.33 -10.90 13.44
CA ARG A 196 11.81 -10.53 12.13
C ARG A 196 10.63 -9.55 12.18
N LYS A 197 9.75 -9.63 13.19
CA LYS A 197 8.66 -8.65 13.36
C LYS A 197 9.18 -7.24 13.59
N TYR A 198 10.25 -7.09 14.38
CA TYR A 198 10.88 -5.79 14.62
C TYR A 198 11.65 -5.29 13.40
N LEU A 199 12.36 -6.16 12.70
CA LEU A 199 13.04 -5.78 11.44
C LEU A 199 12.07 -5.33 10.37
N LYS A 200 10.94 -6.04 10.21
CA LYS A 200 9.87 -5.63 9.30
C LYS A 200 9.31 -4.26 9.67
N TYR A 201 9.04 -4.01 10.95
CA TYR A 201 8.61 -2.69 11.42
C TYR A 201 9.64 -1.60 11.11
N LEU A 202 10.94 -1.86 11.36
CA LEU A 202 12.00 -0.91 11.06
C LEU A 202 12.16 -0.65 9.55
N ALA A 203 11.87 -1.63 8.71
CA ALA A 203 11.82 -1.45 7.25
C ALA A 203 10.57 -0.66 6.83
N GLU A 204 9.40 -0.91 7.44
CA GLU A 204 8.15 -0.16 7.18
C GLU A 204 8.26 1.33 7.55
N VAL A 205 9.11 1.68 8.53
CA VAL A 205 9.39 3.07 8.91
C VAL A 205 10.67 3.62 8.26
N GLU A 206 11.14 2.97 7.19
CA GLU A 206 12.28 3.40 6.37
C GLU A 206 13.60 3.58 7.12
N LEU A 207 13.78 2.91 8.26
CA LEU A 207 15.06 2.87 8.98
C LEU A 207 15.99 1.76 8.49
N LEU A 208 15.42 0.73 7.85
CA LEU A 208 16.13 -0.36 7.21
C LEU A 208 15.65 -0.54 5.77
N ASP A 209 16.57 -0.96 4.90
CA ASP A 209 16.27 -1.48 3.57
C ASP A 209 16.21 -3.02 3.65
N GLU A 210 15.10 -3.63 3.24
CA GLU A 210 14.92 -5.08 3.20
C GLU A 210 15.15 -5.59 1.78
N SER A 211 16.14 -6.44 1.58
CA SER A 211 16.44 -7.08 0.30
C SER A 211 16.21 -8.59 0.38
N PHE A 212 15.71 -9.14 -0.73
CA PHE A 212 15.35 -10.55 -0.83
C PHE A 212 16.30 -11.27 -1.79
N HIS A 213 16.94 -12.34 -1.30
CA HIS A 213 17.82 -13.17 -2.12
C HIS A 213 17.30 -14.59 -2.26
N TYR A 214 17.14 -15.05 -3.51
CA TYR A 214 16.98 -16.46 -3.83
C TYR A 214 18.36 -17.13 -3.84
N GLY A 215 18.65 -17.96 -2.82
CA GLY A 215 19.81 -18.84 -2.85
C GLY A 215 19.63 -19.96 -3.84
N GLN A 216 20.72 -20.44 -4.47
CA GLN A 216 20.68 -21.54 -5.47
C GLN A 216 20.15 -22.88 -4.93
N VAL A 217 20.17 -23.13 -3.61
CA VAL A 217 19.55 -24.27 -2.93
C VAL A 217 19.18 -23.82 -1.52
N GLY A 218 17.89 -23.62 -1.22
CA GLY A 218 17.46 -23.33 0.14
C GLY A 218 16.26 -22.40 0.27
N ARG A 219 15.81 -22.17 1.50
CA ARG A 219 14.75 -21.22 1.81
C ARG A 219 15.19 -19.78 1.48
N PRO A 220 14.25 -18.95 0.97
CA PRO A 220 14.54 -17.53 0.73
C PRO A 220 15.09 -16.86 1.99
N SER A 221 16.17 -16.08 1.85
CA SER A 221 16.78 -15.32 2.93
C SER A 221 16.56 -13.82 2.75
N PHE A 222 16.26 -13.14 3.86
CA PHE A 222 16.14 -11.70 3.90
C PHE A 222 17.44 -11.12 4.46
N THR A 223 17.94 -10.08 3.78
CA THR A 223 19.05 -9.25 4.25
C THR A 223 18.57 -7.83 4.46
N TYR A 224 19.13 -7.16 5.45
CA TYR A 224 18.78 -5.81 5.86
C TYR A 224 20.01 -4.92 5.81
N ARG A 225 19.79 -3.66 5.41
CA ARG A 225 20.79 -2.60 5.44
C ARG A 225 20.27 -1.40 6.21
N CYS A 226 21.09 -0.80 7.06
CA CYS A 226 20.73 0.41 7.80
C CYS A 226 20.65 1.61 6.86
N LEU A 227 19.51 2.33 6.85
CA LEU A 227 19.31 3.57 6.08
C LEU A 227 19.57 4.80 6.95
N ASP A 228 19.13 4.80 8.22
CA ASP A 228 19.33 5.91 9.15
C ASP A 228 19.90 5.42 10.49
N ARG A 229 21.22 5.51 10.61
CA ARG A 229 21.95 5.12 11.84
C ARG A 229 21.66 6.05 13.02
N GLY A 230 21.38 7.35 12.73
CA GLY A 230 21.07 8.33 13.78
C GLY A 230 19.71 8.07 14.43
N ALA A 231 18.69 7.77 13.61
CA ALA A 231 17.38 7.40 14.13
C ALA A 231 17.40 6.08 14.89
N LEU A 232 18.19 5.08 14.45
CA LEU A 232 18.37 3.85 15.21
C LEU A 232 19.07 4.09 16.57
N GLN A 233 20.03 5.04 16.65
CA GLN A 233 20.66 5.44 17.91
C GLN A 233 19.65 6.06 18.88
N ALA A 234 18.75 6.93 18.36
CA ALA A 234 17.68 7.53 19.16
C ALA A 234 16.71 6.48 19.70
N LEU A 235 16.36 5.47 18.89
CA LEU A 235 15.53 4.33 19.34
C LEU A 235 16.24 3.48 20.39
N ALA A 236 17.51 3.19 20.21
CA ALA A 236 18.30 2.41 21.18
C ALA A 236 18.42 3.12 22.54
N ALA A 237 18.43 4.46 22.56
CA ALA A 237 18.50 5.27 23.78
C ALA A 237 17.13 5.43 24.49
N SER A 238 16.03 4.96 23.89
CA SER A 238 14.67 5.11 24.43
C SER A 238 14.25 4.01 25.41
N ALA A 239 15.19 3.14 25.83
CA ALA A 239 14.96 1.99 26.71
C ALA A 239 14.99 2.36 28.18
#